data_65541e098ae7c07c106aa24888645005
#
_entry.id   65541e098ae7c07c106aa24888645005
#
_cell.length_a   1.000
_cell.length_b   1.000
_cell.length_c   1.000
_cell.angle_alpha   90.00
_cell.angle_beta   90.00
_cell.angle_gamma   90.00
#
_symmetry.space_group_name_H-M   'P 1'
#
loop_
_entity.id
_entity.type
_entity.pdbx_description
1 polymer ?
#
loop_
_entity_poly.entity_id
_entity_poly.type
_entity_poly.pdbx_seq_one_letter_code
_entity_poly.pdbx_strand_id
1 'polypeptide(L)'
;YNMVKLAMPEYEASPTKNVKRELPYIRYAEILLNYVEATIELGELKDPNLLTYWNAVRNRAGLKNIEEAYPEAMNDQDKLRDLIHRERRVEFAFEGINFYDSRRWLTAEETEKGDIHGMNIQAKGTPGKEEYPEDFFQRTVIEKRVFTPSFYLFPIPQSAINKNQDLVQNYKW
;
A
#
# COMPACT_ATOMS: atom_id res chain seq x y z
N TYR A 1 -14.34 -1.39 -11.08
CA TYR A 1 -14.09 -0.37 -10.06
C TYR A 1 -13.10 0.66 -10.58
N ASN A 2 -13.43 1.94 -10.48
CA ASN A 2 -12.54 3.03 -10.85
C ASN A 2 -11.84 3.54 -9.59
N MET A 3 -10.52 3.81 -9.72
CA MET A 3 -9.78 4.47 -8.65
C MET A 3 -10.16 5.95 -8.63
N VAL A 4 -10.69 6.41 -7.48
CA VAL A 4 -11.04 7.82 -7.27
C VAL A 4 -10.01 8.58 -6.42
N LYS A 5 -9.04 7.88 -5.84
CA LYS A 5 -7.97 8.52 -5.09
C LYS A 5 -7.16 9.45 -6.00
N LEU A 6 -6.93 10.67 -5.56
CA LEU A 6 -6.32 11.75 -6.35
C LEU A 6 -7.13 12.18 -7.59
N ALA A 7 -8.37 11.70 -7.76
CA ALA A 7 -9.28 12.25 -8.73
C ALA A 7 -9.80 13.62 -8.26
N MET A 8 -10.04 14.51 -9.19
CA MET A 8 -10.72 15.78 -8.94
C MET A 8 -12.17 15.60 -9.40
N PRO A 9 -13.13 15.40 -8.46
CA PRO A 9 -14.53 15.09 -8.81
C PRO A 9 -15.23 16.19 -9.62
N GLU A 10 -14.82 17.44 -9.40
CA GLU A 10 -15.31 18.62 -10.12
C GLU A 10 -14.79 18.72 -11.56
N TYR A 11 -13.92 17.76 -11.95
CA TYR A 11 -13.26 17.82 -13.23
C TYR A 11 -13.84 16.81 -14.21
N GLU A 12 -14.63 17.31 -15.15
CA GLU A 12 -15.04 16.53 -16.33
C GLU A 12 -13.84 16.41 -17.29
N ALA A 13 -13.51 15.16 -17.65
CA ALA A 13 -12.45 14.92 -18.63
C ALA A 13 -12.81 15.58 -19.96
N SER A 14 -12.15 16.67 -20.31
CA SER A 14 -12.30 17.35 -21.58
C SER A 14 -10.97 17.30 -22.34
N PRO A 15 -10.97 16.90 -23.61
CA PRO A 15 -9.75 16.88 -24.43
C PRO A 15 -9.15 18.25 -24.64
N THR A 16 -9.88 19.33 -24.35
CA THR A 16 -9.46 20.72 -24.56
C THR A 16 -9.06 21.48 -23.31
N LYS A 17 -9.22 20.89 -22.12
CA LYS A 17 -8.85 21.53 -20.85
C LYS A 17 -7.71 20.79 -20.17
N ASN A 18 -6.54 21.40 -20.16
CA ASN A 18 -5.41 20.92 -19.35
C ASN A 18 -5.55 21.44 -17.92
N VAL A 19 -5.67 20.54 -16.96
CA VAL A 19 -5.62 20.87 -15.53
C VAL A 19 -4.30 20.44 -14.95
N LYS A 20 -3.67 21.36 -14.25
CA LYS A 20 -2.47 21.07 -13.47
C LYS A 20 -2.89 20.22 -12.27
N ARG A 21 -2.43 18.98 -12.22
CA ARG A 21 -2.60 18.12 -11.05
C ARG A 21 -1.41 18.29 -10.12
N GLU A 22 -1.67 18.49 -8.85
CA GLU A 22 -0.64 18.45 -7.82
C GLU A 22 -0.52 17.03 -7.32
N LEU A 23 0.67 16.45 -7.43
CA LEU A 23 0.97 15.12 -6.92
C LEU A 23 1.80 15.30 -5.64
N PRO A 24 1.26 15.04 -4.47
CA PRO A 24 2.01 15.15 -3.22
C PRO A 24 3.06 14.03 -3.16
N TYR A 25 4.32 14.38 -2.91
CA TYR A 25 5.39 13.41 -2.68
C TYR A 25 5.36 12.87 -1.25
N ILE A 26 5.01 13.72 -0.29
CA ILE A 26 4.90 13.39 1.14
C ILE A 26 3.61 14.01 1.65
N ARG A 27 2.84 13.24 2.41
CA ARG A 27 1.61 13.70 3.05
C ARG A 27 1.74 13.66 4.57
N TYR A 28 1.02 14.54 5.24
CA TYR A 28 1.04 14.60 6.71
C TYR A 28 0.62 13.27 7.35
N ALA A 29 -0.30 12.52 6.74
CA ALA A 29 -0.67 11.18 7.19
C ALA A 29 0.55 10.22 7.26
N GLU A 30 1.52 10.37 6.34
CA GLU A 30 2.74 9.55 6.35
C GLU A 30 3.59 9.85 7.58
N ILE A 31 3.75 11.13 7.93
CA ILE A 31 4.50 11.52 9.13
C ILE A 31 3.84 10.96 10.39
N LEU A 32 2.51 11.06 10.48
CA LEU A 32 1.76 10.53 11.63
C LEU A 32 1.91 9.02 11.75
N LEU A 33 1.72 8.27 10.65
CA LEU A 33 1.82 6.80 10.67
C LEU A 33 3.28 6.31 10.81
N ASN A 34 4.27 7.08 10.36
CA ASN A 34 5.69 6.79 10.64
C ASN A 34 5.98 6.88 12.13
N TYR A 35 5.45 7.91 12.83
CA TYR A 35 5.58 8.03 14.27
C TYR A 35 4.93 6.85 14.99
N VAL A 36 3.69 6.51 14.63
CA VAL A 36 2.94 5.40 15.22
C VAL A 36 3.69 4.09 15.05
N GLU A 37 4.18 3.79 13.86
CA GLU A 37 4.96 2.59 13.58
C GLU A 37 6.24 2.55 14.43
N ALA A 38 7.01 3.63 14.44
CA ALA A 38 8.24 3.70 15.23
C ALA A 38 7.99 3.49 16.73
N THR A 39 6.93 4.08 17.27
CA THR A 39 6.53 3.92 18.67
C THR A 39 6.15 2.47 19.01
N ILE A 40 5.42 1.81 18.11
CA ILE A 40 5.09 0.38 18.24
C ILE A 40 6.36 -0.47 18.22
N GLU A 41 7.29 -0.22 17.27
CA GLU A 41 8.53 -0.99 17.17
C GLU A 41 9.45 -0.80 18.39
N LEU A 42 9.44 0.36 19.00
CA LEU A 42 10.13 0.62 20.27
C LEU A 42 9.47 -0.06 21.49
N GLY A 43 8.25 -0.59 21.34
CA GLY A 43 7.47 -1.15 22.45
C GLY A 43 6.86 -0.11 23.40
N GLU A 44 6.85 1.16 23.00
CA GLU A 44 6.31 2.27 23.79
C GLU A 44 4.78 2.40 23.64
N LEU A 45 4.05 1.29 23.90
CA LEU A 45 2.61 1.20 23.62
C LEU A 45 1.74 2.16 24.48
N LYS A 46 2.32 2.81 25.48
CA LYS A 46 1.65 3.80 26.34
C LYS A 46 1.97 5.25 25.97
N ASP A 47 2.68 5.47 24.87
CA ASP A 47 2.94 6.81 24.39
C ASP A 47 1.61 7.54 24.10
N PRO A 48 1.37 8.75 24.66
CA PRO A 48 0.11 9.47 24.51
C PRO A 48 -0.17 9.91 23.06
N ASN A 49 0.85 10.04 22.24
CA ASN A 49 0.71 10.44 20.83
C ASN A 49 0.40 9.24 19.90
N LEU A 50 0.68 8.02 20.33
CA LEU A 50 0.43 6.83 19.53
C LEU A 50 -1.04 6.79 19.04
N LEU A 51 -1.98 6.78 19.98
CA LEU A 51 -3.41 6.75 19.66
C LEU A 51 -3.88 8.06 19.02
N THR A 52 -3.37 9.20 19.49
CA THR A 52 -3.74 10.52 18.96
C THR A 52 -3.42 10.62 17.45
N TYR A 53 -2.23 10.25 17.06
CA TYR A 53 -1.80 10.34 15.66
C TYR A 53 -2.45 9.29 14.78
N TRP A 54 -2.59 8.06 15.26
CA TRP A 54 -3.29 7.02 14.52
C TRP A 54 -4.74 7.39 14.28
N ASN A 55 -5.43 7.80 15.33
CA ASN A 55 -6.85 8.18 15.26
C ASN A 55 -7.08 9.44 14.41
N ALA A 56 -6.12 10.37 14.33
CA ALA A 56 -6.23 11.50 13.42
C ALA A 56 -6.39 11.06 11.94
N VAL A 57 -5.64 10.04 11.53
CA VAL A 57 -5.77 9.46 10.18
C VAL A 57 -7.10 8.73 10.01
N ARG A 58 -7.47 7.90 10.97
CA ARG A 58 -8.71 7.11 10.95
C ARG A 58 -9.97 7.97 10.95
N ASN A 59 -10.02 8.97 11.81
CA ASN A 59 -11.16 9.89 11.94
C ASN A 59 -11.38 10.70 10.67
N ARG A 60 -10.29 11.14 10.01
CA ARG A 60 -10.39 11.78 8.70
C ARG A 60 -11.05 10.87 7.67
N ALA A 61 -10.80 9.58 7.74
CA ALA A 61 -11.39 8.57 6.85
C ALA A 61 -12.78 8.09 7.29
N GLY A 62 -13.35 8.64 8.38
CA GLY A 62 -14.64 8.24 8.93
C GLY A 62 -14.64 6.88 9.63
N LEU A 63 -13.46 6.39 10.04
CA LEU A 63 -13.30 5.13 10.74
C LEU A 63 -13.34 5.34 12.26
N LYS A 64 -13.74 4.30 13.00
CA LYS A 64 -13.66 4.27 14.45
C LYS A 64 -12.20 4.37 14.93
N ASN A 65 -12.01 4.91 16.12
CA ASN A 65 -10.72 4.88 16.80
C ASN A 65 -10.15 3.47 16.86
N ILE A 66 -8.82 3.34 16.82
CA ILE A 66 -8.16 2.04 16.76
C ILE A 66 -8.45 1.20 18.01
N GLU A 67 -8.45 1.83 19.20
CA GLU A 67 -8.76 1.19 20.47
C GLU A 67 -10.22 0.73 20.60
N GLU A 68 -11.13 1.38 19.88
CA GLU A 68 -12.53 0.97 19.80
C GLU A 68 -12.75 -0.17 18.80
N ALA A 69 -11.96 -0.16 17.73
CA ALA A 69 -12.08 -1.15 16.67
C ALA A 69 -11.37 -2.47 17.01
N TYR A 70 -10.27 -2.41 17.77
CA TYR A 70 -9.41 -3.56 18.12
C TYR A 70 -8.92 -3.49 19.57
N PRO A 71 -9.84 -3.51 20.56
CA PRO A 71 -9.46 -3.37 21.97
C PRO A 71 -8.51 -4.47 22.45
N GLU A 72 -8.59 -5.66 21.85
CA GLU A 72 -7.75 -6.82 22.17
C GLU A 72 -6.29 -6.68 21.71
N ALA A 73 -6.00 -5.69 20.87
CA ALA A 73 -4.66 -5.47 20.35
C ALA A 73 -3.85 -4.44 21.18
N MET A 74 -4.51 -3.64 22.02
CA MET A 74 -3.89 -2.44 22.63
C MET A 74 -2.70 -2.69 23.55
N ASN A 75 -2.52 -3.91 24.04
CA ASN A 75 -1.39 -4.31 24.89
C ASN A 75 -0.51 -5.38 24.22
N ASP A 76 -0.64 -5.56 22.92
CA ASP A 76 0.04 -6.60 22.16
C ASP A 76 0.79 -5.95 20.98
N GLN A 77 2.13 -5.87 21.11
CA GLN A 77 2.98 -5.22 20.13
C GLN A 77 2.87 -5.86 18.74
N ASP A 78 2.79 -7.19 18.68
CA ASP A 78 2.75 -7.89 17.39
C ASP A 78 1.42 -7.64 16.68
N LYS A 79 0.30 -7.65 17.41
CA LYS A 79 -0.99 -7.29 16.83
C LYS A 79 -1.05 -5.83 16.38
N LEU A 80 -0.49 -4.91 17.16
CA LEU A 80 -0.41 -3.51 16.77
C LEU A 80 0.48 -3.31 15.54
N ARG A 81 1.57 -4.07 15.42
CA ARG A 81 2.41 -4.08 14.22
C ARG A 81 1.62 -4.51 12.99
N ASP A 82 0.89 -5.60 13.07
CA ASP A 82 0.06 -6.07 11.96
C ASP A 82 -1.01 -5.04 11.58
N LEU A 83 -1.63 -4.39 12.56
CA LEU A 83 -2.63 -3.36 12.34
C LEU A 83 -2.05 -2.11 11.69
N ILE A 84 -0.89 -1.62 12.14
CA ILE A 84 -0.27 -0.43 11.53
C ILE A 84 0.22 -0.74 10.11
N HIS A 85 0.78 -1.92 9.84
CA HIS A 85 1.15 -2.33 8.50
C HIS A 85 -0.08 -2.34 7.57
N ARG A 86 -1.20 -2.87 8.05
CA ARG A 86 -2.47 -2.87 7.29
C ARG A 86 -3.00 -1.46 7.07
N GLU A 87 -2.97 -0.60 8.09
CA GLU A 87 -3.42 0.80 7.99
C GLU A 87 -2.61 1.56 6.94
N ARG A 88 -1.28 1.44 6.97
CA ARG A 88 -0.38 2.05 6.00
C ARG A 88 -0.68 1.57 4.58
N ARG A 89 -0.85 0.26 4.40
CA ARG A 89 -1.16 -0.33 3.09
C ARG A 89 -2.45 0.23 2.49
N VAL A 90 -3.47 0.44 3.33
CA VAL A 90 -4.76 1.00 2.88
C VAL A 90 -4.66 2.51 2.66
N GLU A 91 -4.09 3.25 3.63
CA GLU A 91 -3.97 4.71 3.55
C GLU A 91 -3.12 5.16 2.36
N PHE A 92 -2.03 4.43 2.06
CA PHE A 92 -1.11 4.78 0.97
C PHE A 92 -1.31 3.96 -0.31
N ALA A 93 -2.48 3.32 -0.46
CA ALA A 93 -2.81 2.63 -1.70
C ALA A 93 -2.67 3.57 -2.90
N PHE A 94 -2.00 3.09 -3.97
CA PHE A 94 -1.68 3.82 -5.21
C PHE A 94 -0.69 5.00 -5.07
N GLU A 95 0.02 5.10 -3.95
CA GLU A 95 1.06 6.12 -3.74
C GLU A 95 2.49 5.56 -3.85
N GLY A 96 2.63 4.26 -4.12
CA GLY A 96 3.93 3.60 -4.28
C GLY A 96 4.61 3.21 -2.96
N ILE A 97 4.10 3.66 -1.82
CA ILE A 97 4.73 3.42 -0.50
C ILE A 97 4.79 1.93 -0.16
N ASN A 98 3.76 1.15 -0.51
CA ASN A 98 3.72 -0.28 -0.23
C ASN A 98 4.90 -1.06 -0.84
N PHE A 99 5.45 -0.58 -1.97
CA PHE A 99 6.64 -1.17 -2.57
C PHE A 99 7.86 -1.13 -1.65
N TYR A 100 8.04 -0.02 -0.95
CA TYR A 100 9.13 0.15 0.02
C TYR A 100 8.81 -0.50 1.36
N ASP A 101 7.58 -0.36 1.83
CA ASP A 101 7.12 -0.91 3.10
C ASP A 101 7.28 -2.44 3.14
N SER A 102 6.78 -3.16 2.15
CA SER A 102 6.90 -4.63 2.09
C SER A 102 8.35 -5.11 2.07
N ARG A 103 9.26 -4.31 1.49
CA ARG A 103 10.70 -4.63 1.45
C ARG A 103 11.41 -4.35 2.76
N ARG A 104 11.17 -3.20 3.38
CA ARG A 104 11.81 -2.86 4.67
C ARG A 104 11.29 -3.70 5.83
N TRP A 105 10.03 -4.18 5.76
CA TRP A 105 9.48 -5.13 6.71
C TRP A 105 9.90 -6.59 6.43
N LEU A 106 10.57 -6.85 5.32
CA LEU A 106 10.93 -8.19 4.85
C LEU A 106 9.72 -9.11 4.65
N THR A 107 8.57 -8.55 4.31
CA THR A 107 7.32 -9.30 4.08
C THR A 107 7.01 -9.51 2.59
N ALA A 108 7.85 -8.98 1.70
CA ALA A 108 7.58 -9.01 0.27
C ALA A 108 7.54 -10.44 -0.33
N GLU A 109 8.27 -11.40 0.23
CA GLU A 109 8.19 -12.80 -0.20
C GLU A 109 6.81 -13.41 0.04
N GLU A 110 6.04 -12.90 0.98
CA GLU A 110 4.68 -13.34 1.27
C GLU A 110 3.65 -12.46 0.56
N THR A 111 3.83 -11.15 0.60
CA THR A 111 2.84 -10.18 0.13
C THR A 111 2.91 -9.87 -1.34
N GLU A 112 4.10 -9.99 -1.95
CA GLU A 112 4.34 -9.69 -3.37
C GLU A 112 4.44 -10.94 -4.25
N LYS A 113 4.25 -12.12 -3.67
CA LYS A 113 4.23 -13.41 -4.36
C LYS A 113 2.79 -13.89 -4.55
N GLY A 114 2.56 -14.67 -5.60
CA GLY A 114 1.29 -15.33 -5.86
C GLY A 114 0.42 -14.65 -6.90
N ASP A 115 -0.78 -15.15 -7.05
CA ASP A 115 -1.65 -14.80 -8.15
C ASP A 115 -2.34 -13.44 -7.94
N ILE A 116 -2.28 -12.57 -8.95
CA ILE A 116 -3.15 -11.42 -9.05
C ILE A 116 -4.46 -11.86 -9.67
N HIS A 117 -5.54 -11.55 -8.98
CA HIS A 117 -6.88 -11.88 -9.44
C HIS A 117 -7.62 -10.64 -9.94
N GLY A 118 -8.42 -10.84 -10.95
CA GLY A 118 -9.40 -9.88 -11.44
C GLY A 118 -10.78 -10.51 -11.56
N MET A 119 -11.71 -9.72 -12.03
CA MET A 119 -13.04 -10.20 -12.39
C MET A 119 -13.03 -10.76 -13.82
N ASN A 120 -14.01 -11.62 -14.14
CA ASN A 120 -14.19 -12.13 -15.48
C ASN A 120 -14.68 -11.03 -16.44
N ILE A 121 -13.74 -10.37 -17.11
CA ILE A 121 -14.04 -9.33 -18.10
C ILE A 121 -14.69 -9.87 -19.39
N GLN A 122 -14.70 -11.18 -19.58
CA GLN A 122 -15.38 -11.83 -20.72
C GLN A 122 -16.89 -11.95 -20.49
N ALA A 123 -17.35 -11.85 -19.25
CA ALA A 123 -18.76 -11.80 -18.93
C ALA A 123 -19.38 -10.52 -19.49
N LYS A 124 -20.18 -10.65 -20.53
CA LYS A 124 -20.80 -9.52 -21.22
C LYS A 124 -22.05 -9.05 -20.46
N GLY A 125 -21.93 -7.98 -19.69
CA GLY A 125 -23.08 -7.23 -19.20
C GLY A 125 -23.75 -6.43 -20.31
N THR A 126 -24.99 -6.04 -20.11
CA THR A 126 -25.71 -5.12 -21.02
C THR A 126 -25.22 -3.70 -20.76
N PRO A 127 -24.65 -2.98 -21.73
CA PRO A 127 -24.25 -1.60 -21.55
C PRO A 127 -25.43 -0.73 -21.05
N GLY A 128 -25.21 0.04 -19.98
CA GLY A 128 -26.22 0.94 -19.40
C GLY A 128 -27.22 0.28 -18.43
N LYS A 129 -27.07 -1.02 -18.15
CA LYS A 129 -27.80 -1.68 -17.06
C LYS A 129 -26.83 -2.00 -15.92
N GLU A 130 -27.26 -1.78 -14.68
CA GLU A 130 -26.49 -2.14 -13.48
C GLU A 130 -26.45 -3.64 -13.19
N GLU A 131 -27.09 -4.44 -14.02
CA GLU A 131 -27.13 -5.89 -13.90
C GLU A 131 -25.91 -6.51 -14.61
N TYR A 132 -25.04 -7.10 -13.83
CA TYR A 132 -23.92 -7.89 -14.33
C TYR A 132 -24.31 -9.39 -14.32
N PRO A 133 -23.87 -10.18 -15.31
CA PRO A 133 -24.01 -11.63 -15.26
C PRO A 133 -23.36 -12.22 -14.00
N GLU A 134 -23.89 -13.32 -13.47
CA GLU A 134 -23.35 -13.96 -12.25
C GLU A 134 -21.86 -14.31 -12.39
N ASP A 135 -21.42 -14.70 -13.58
CA ASP A 135 -20.04 -15.05 -13.88
C ASP A 135 -19.10 -13.83 -13.96
N PHE A 136 -19.62 -12.58 -14.00
CA PHE A 136 -18.78 -11.36 -13.96
C PHE A 136 -17.97 -11.27 -12.65
N PHE A 137 -18.56 -11.69 -11.53
CA PHE A 137 -17.91 -11.66 -10.23
C PHE A 137 -16.99 -12.84 -9.97
N GLN A 138 -16.88 -13.76 -10.93
CA GLN A 138 -15.96 -14.89 -10.83
C GLN A 138 -14.51 -14.38 -10.87
N ARG A 139 -13.74 -14.77 -9.84
CA ARG A 139 -12.32 -14.43 -9.77
C ARG A 139 -11.53 -15.24 -10.81
N THR A 140 -10.76 -14.52 -11.61
CA THR A 140 -9.84 -15.10 -12.59
C THR A 140 -8.42 -14.70 -12.25
N VAL A 141 -7.46 -15.59 -12.50
CA VAL A 141 -6.04 -15.28 -12.38
C VAL A 141 -5.62 -14.45 -13.59
N ILE A 142 -5.19 -13.20 -13.35
CA ILE A 142 -4.69 -12.32 -14.42
C ILE A 142 -3.19 -12.50 -14.60
N GLU A 143 -2.45 -12.58 -13.48
CA GLU A 143 -0.99 -12.65 -13.49
C GLU A 143 -0.50 -13.50 -12.32
N LYS A 144 0.56 -14.26 -12.55
CA LYS A 144 1.31 -14.97 -11.51
C LYS A 144 2.56 -14.20 -11.18
N ARG A 145 2.58 -13.59 -10.00
CA ARG A 145 3.75 -12.85 -9.54
C ARG A 145 4.80 -13.79 -8.96
N VAL A 146 6.04 -13.46 -9.22
CA VAL A 146 7.20 -14.14 -8.64
C VAL A 146 7.98 -13.11 -7.84
N PHE A 147 8.29 -13.42 -6.60
CA PHE A 147 9.21 -12.65 -5.77
C PHE A 147 10.31 -13.58 -5.26
N THR A 148 11.55 -13.19 -5.44
CA THR A 148 12.73 -13.90 -4.95
C THR A 148 13.51 -13.03 -3.99
N PRO A 149 14.32 -13.58 -3.08
CA PRO A 149 15.13 -12.79 -2.15
C PRO A 149 16.03 -11.73 -2.79
N SER A 150 16.44 -11.92 -4.04
CA SER A 150 17.21 -10.89 -4.78
C SER A 150 16.41 -9.59 -4.97
N PHE A 151 15.07 -9.66 -5.07
CA PHE A 151 14.22 -8.51 -5.35
C PHE A 151 14.03 -7.55 -4.16
N TYR A 152 14.61 -7.85 -3.00
CA TYR A 152 14.67 -6.88 -1.91
C TYR A 152 15.59 -5.70 -2.23
N LEU A 153 16.63 -5.91 -3.02
CA LEU A 153 17.57 -4.87 -3.43
C LEU A 153 17.64 -4.79 -4.95
N PHE A 154 17.89 -3.61 -5.48
CA PHE A 154 18.16 -3.46 -6.91
C PHE A 154 19.58 -3.97 -7.24
N PRO A 155 19.77 -4.57 -8.43
CA PRO A 155 21.11 -4.93 -8.85
C PRO A 155 21.96 -3.68 -9.09
N ILE A 156 23.25 -3.76 -8.72
CA ILE A 156 24.21 -2.74 -9.10
C ILE A 156 24.49 -2.90 -10.62
N PRO A 157 24.35 -1.83 -11.43
CA PRO A 157 24.61 -1.92 -12.84
C PRO A 157 26.00 -2.45 -13.15
N GLN A 158 26.13 -3.40 -14.07
CA GLN A 158 27.43 -4.01 -14.42
C GLN A 158 28.46 -2.95 -14.85
N SER A 159 28.01 -1.86 -15.49
CA SER A 159 28.89 -0.75 -15.86
C SER A 159 29.50 -0.02 -14.67
N ALA A 160 28.84 -0.02 -13.51
CA ALA A 160 29.40 0.56 -12.27
C ALA A 160 30.43 -0.38 -11.66
N ILE A 161 30.15 -1.68 -11.62
CA ILE A 161 31.10 -2.71 -11.14
C ILE A 161 32.34 -2.73 -12.00
N ASN A 162 32.22 -2.62 -13.32
CA ASN A 162 33.36 -2.59 -14.24
C ASN A 162 34.28 -1.36 -14.04
N LYS A 163 33.73 -0.26 -13.53
CA LYS A 163 34.48 0.97 -13.25
C LYS A 163 35.12 0.96 -11.86
N ASN A 164 34.58 0.26 -10.92
CA ASN A 164 35.08 0.15 -9.56
C ASN A 164 35.06 -1.32 -9.11
N GLN A 165 36.22 -1.96 -9.10
CA GLN A 165 36.37 -3.37 -8.77
C GLN A 165 36.11 -3.69 -7.29
N ASP A 166 36.04 -2.68 -6.43
CA ASP A 166 35.71 -2.85 -5.01
C ASP A 166 34.19 -3.00 -4.79
N LEU A 167 33.35 -2.75 -5.84
CA LEU A 167 31.93 -2.96 -5.77
C LEU A 167 31.57 -4.44 -5.88
N VAL A 168 30.91 -4.94 -4.86
CA VAL A 168 30.34 -6.29 -4.84
C VAL A 168 28.84 -6.22 -5.13
N GLN A 169 28.37 -7.10 -6.02
CA GLN A 169 26.96 -7.18 -6.37
C GLN A 169 26.09 -7.49 -5.16
N ASN A 170 24.85 -6.96 -5.16
CA ASN A 170 23.87 -7.24 -4.13
C ASN A 170 23.52 -8.72 -4.06
N TYR A 171 23.06 -9.14 -2.88
CA TYR A 171 22.76 -10.53 -2.56
C TYR A 171 21.85 -11.20 -3.62
N LYS A 172 22.31 -12.34 -4.12
CA LYS A 172 21.62 -13.18 -5.13
C LYS A 172 21.35 -12.53 -6.50
N TRP A 173 22.05 -11.46 -6.84
CA TRP A 173 22.10 -10.96 -8.21
C TRP A 173 23.32 -11.47 -8.99
#